data_dfecb423d634d8959792655c0743e715
#
_entry.id   dfecb423d634d8959792655c0743e715
#
_cell.length_a   1.000
_cell.length_b   1.000
_cell.length_c   1.000
_cell.angle_alpha   90.00
_cell.angle_beta   90.00
_cell.angle_gamma   90.00
#
_symmetry.space_group_name_H-M   'P 1'
#
loop_
_entity.id
_entity.type
_entity.pdbx_description
1 polymer ?
#
loop_
_entity_poly.entity_id
_entity_poly.type
_entity_poly.pdbx_seq_one_letter_code
_entity_poly.pdbx_strand_id
1 'polypeptide(L)'
;MGVGMPTNISELRRRSADSEKITINLGFVDLGQIDLMVKDGFYSNRTDFIRTAIRNQLDRHADVLRQSVGRKALELGLRHYDRAELEAAQRSGELLHINVLGLASIAHDVTAELARASIASVTVLGALQASVEVKAALADRTH
;
A
#
# COMPACT_ATOMS: atom_id res chain seq x y z
N MET A 1 -13.04 15.45 28.92
CA MET A 1 -13.54 14.74 27.78
C MET A 1 -12.43 13.97 27.10
N GLY A 2 -12.59 12.70 27.03
CA GLY A 2 -11.60 11.83 26.44
C GLY A 2 -11.48 12.02 24.94
N VAL A 3 -10.42 12.64 24.53
CA VAL A 3 -10.24 13.05 23.15
C VAL A 3 -9.06 12.38 22.50
N GLY A 4 -8.50 11.45 22.87
CA GLY A 4 -7.33 10.84 22.25
C GLY A 4 -7.59 9.48 21.63
N MET A 5 -8.75 8.91 21.86
CA MET A 5 -9.08 7.55 21.40
C MET A 5 -10.09 7.59 20.27
N PRO A 6 -9.91 6.81 19.22
CA PRO A 6 -10.94 6.67 18.20
C PRO A 6 -12.22 6.17 18.85
N THR A 7 -13.31 6.85 18.59
CA THR A 7 -14.60 6.52 19.19
C THR A 7 -15.42 5.57 18.32
N ASN A 8 -14.95 5.24 17.09
CA ASN A 8 -15.65 4.32 16.24
C ASN A 8 -14.71 3.35 15.52
N ILE A 9 -15.25 2.20 15.18
CA ILE A 9 -14.52 1.10 14.54
C ILE A 9 -14.10 1.47 13.10
N SER A 10 -14.82 2.37 12.44
CA SER A 10 -14.47 2.75 11.07
C SER A 10 -13.18 3.57 10.97
N GLU A 11 -12.85 4.38 11.98
CA GLU A 11 -11.57 5.08 12.04
C GLU A 11 -10.41 4.11 12.27
N LEU A 12 -10.59 3.13 13.15
CA LEU A 12 -9.60 2.08 13.39
C LEU A 12 -9.35 1.25 12.12
N ARG A 13 -10.42 0.92 11.41
CA ARG A 13 -10.32 0.19 10.14
C ARG A 13 -9.60 1.00 9.08
N ARG A 14 -9.83 2.31 8.96
CA ARG A 14 -9.11 3.17 8.03
C ARG A 14 -7.62 3.23 8.34
N ARG A 15 -7.26 3.35 9.61
CA ARG A 15 -5.84 3.38 10.03
C ARG A 15 -5.14 2.06 9.73
N SER A 16 -5.81 0.93 9.94
CA SER A 16 -5.24 -0.38 9.60
C SER A 16 -5.24 -0.66 8.10
N ALA A 17 -6.11 0.04 7.32
CA ALA A 17 -6.16 -0.11 5.87
C ALA A 17 -5.00 0.59 5.15
N ASP A 18 -4.37 1.60 5.78
CA ASP A 18 -3.29 2.38 5.18
C ASP A 18 -1.90 1.79 5.42
N SER A 19 -1.80 0.73 6.20
CA SER A 19 -0.53 0.10 6.53
C SER A 19 -0.70 -1.41 6.64
N GLU A 20 0.38 -2.11 6.41
CA GLU A 20 0.44 -3.56 6.52
C GLU A 20 1.46 -3.95 7.59
N LYS A 21 1.09 -4.91 8.44
CA LYS A 21 2.00 -5.46 9.43
C LYS A 21 2.93 -6.46 8.75
N ILE A 22 4.23 -6.24 8.91
CA ILE A 22 5.25 -7.20 8.50
C ILE A 22 5.98 -7.74 9.73
N THR A 23 6.47 -8.96 9.65
CA THR A 23 7.23 -9.58 10.72
C THR A 23 8.60 -9.97 10.19
N ILE A 24 9.64 -9.57 10.89
CA ILE A 24 11.02 -9.93 10.58
C ILE A 24 11.72 -10.48 11.80
N ASN A 25 12.67 -11.38 11.58
CA ASN A 25 13.53 -11.91 12.62
C ASN A 25 14.88 -11.20 12.57
N LEU A 26 15.32 -10.67 13.70
CA LEU A 26 16.63 -10.04 13.83
C LEU A 26 17.50 -10.85 14.80
N GLY A 27 18.81 -10.86 14.55
CA GLY A 27 19.77 -11.45 15.47
C GLY A 27 19.81 -10.70 16.81
N PHE A 28 20.20 -11.41 17.87
CA PHE A 28 20.22 -10.83 19.21
C PHE A 28 21.22 -9.67 19.35
N VAL A 29 22.35 -9.71 18.63
CA VAL A 29 23.33 -8.62 18.65
C VAL A 29 22.74 -7.35 18.05
N ASP A 30 22.04 -7.48 16.92
CA ASP A 30 21.36 -6.35 16.29
C ASP A 30 20.29 -5.76 17.22
N LEU A 31 19.48 -6.62 17.82
CA LEU A 31 18.44 -6.18 18.76
C LEU A 31 19.06 -5.48 19.97
N GLY A 32 20.16 -6.02 20.52
CA GLY A 32 20.86 -5.43 21.64
C GLY A 32 21.43 -4.04 21.32
N GLN A 33 21.98 -3.88 20.14
CA GLN A 33 22.47 -2.57 19.67
C GLN A 33 21.34 -1.57 19.52
N ILE A 34 20.20 -1.98 18.99
CA ILE A 34 19.00 -1.14 18.89
C ILE A 34 18.54 -0.74 20.29
N ASP A 35 18.46 -1.69 21.22
CA ASP A 35 18.07 -1.43 22.61
C ASP A 35 19.01 -0.45 23.30
N LEU A 36 20.30 -0.54 23.02
CA LEU A 36 21.28 0.41 23.57
C LEU A 36 21.03 1.82 23.04
N MET A 37 20.76 1.97 21.76
CA MET A 37 20.44 3.27 21.14
C MET A 37 19.15 3.88 21.72
N VAL A 38 18.16 3.04 22.01
CA VAL A 38 16.93 3.49 22.69
C VAL A 38 17.24 3.91 24.13
N LYS A 39 18.00 3.11 24.85
CA LYS A 39 18.39 3.40 26.25
C LYS A 39 19.17 4.71 26.38
N ASP A 40 20.05 4.97 25.40
CA ASP A 40 20.86 6.19 25.38
C ASP A 40 20.12 7.42 24.86
N GLY A 41 18.85 7.27 24.51
CA GLY A 41 17.97 8.38 24.14
C GLY A 41 18.01 8.81 22.68
N PHE A 42 18.67 8.06 21.78
CA PHE A 42 18.72 8.40 20.36
C PHE A 42 17.40 8.10 19.65
N TYR A 43 16.66 7.12 20.13
CA TYR A 43 15.35 6.71 19.57
C TYR A 43 14.37 6.43 20.72
N SER A 44 13.07 6.63 20.45
CA SER A 44 12.03 6.47 21.46
C SER A 44 11.75 5.00 21.81
N ASN A 45 11.90 4.12 20.83
CA ASN A 45 11.66 2.68 20.97
C ASN A 45 12.23 1.94 19.76
N ARG A 46 12.13 0.61 19.76
CA ARG A 46 12.60 -0.22 18.64
C ARG A 46 11.94 0.15 17.30
N THR A 47 10.64 0.39 17.32
CA THR A 47 9.89 0.73 16.12
C THR A 47 10.36 2.04 15.51
N ASP A 48 10.65 3.04 16.35
CA ASP A 48 11.20 4.32 15.92
C ASP A 48 12.54 4.14 15.20
N PHE A 49 13.44 3.36 15.78
CA PHE A 49 14.72 3.03 15.15
C PHE A 49 14.51 2.35 13.78
N ILE A 50 13.66 1.32 13.75
CA ILE A 50 13.43 0.52 12.54
C ILE A 50 12.81 1.37 11.42
N ARG A 51 11.81 2.18 11.72
CA ARG A 51 11.18 3.08 10.74
C ARG A 51 12.16 4.12 10.22
N THR A 52 12.97 4.68 11.08
CA THR A 52 14.01 5.65 10.68
C THR A 52 15.04 4.98 9.77
N ALA A 53 15.47 3.78 10.10
CA ALA A 53 16.41 3.02 9.29
C ALA A 53 15.85 2.73 7.89
N ILE A 54 14.58 2.34 7.81
CA ILE A 54 13.90 2.08 6.54
C ILE A 54 13.85 3.35 5.68
N ARG A 55 13.42 4.47 6.26
CA ARG A 55 13.36 5.75 5.54
C ARG A 55 14.74 6.19 5.04
N ASN A 56 15.75 6.07 5.88
CA ASN A 56 17.12 6.43 5.51
C ASN A 56 17.62 5.55 4.35
N GLN A 57 17.31 4.27 4.37
CA GLN A 57 17.72 3.37 3.31
C GLN A 57 16.98 3.65 2.00
N LEU A 58 15.68 3.95 2.06
CA LEU A 58 14.91 4.35 0.88
C LEU A 58 15.42 5.67 0.31
N ASP A 59 15.74 6.64 1.16
CA ASP A 59 16.31 7.92 0.73
C ASP A 59 17.66 7.75 0.04
N ARG A 60 18.47 6.81 0.51
CA ARG A 60 19.76 6.48 -0.12
C ARG A 60 19.58 5.99 -1.56
N HIS A 61 18.46 5.35 -1.86
CA HIS A 61 18.11 4.84 -3.19
C HIS A 61 17.13 5.72 -3.96
N ALA A 62 16.91 6.96 -3.51
CA ALA A 62 15.86 7.83 -4.05
C ALA A 62 15.96 8.03 -5.57
N ASP A 63 17.18 8.23 -6.10
CA ASP A 63 17.36 8.46 -7.52
C ASP A 63 17.03 7.23 -8.37
N VAL A 64 17.48 6.07 -7.93
CA VAL A 64 17.18 4.79 -8.61
C VAL A 64 15.69 4.51 -8.59
N LEU A 65 15.03 4.74 -7.44
CA LEU A 65 13.59 4.56 -7.31
C LEU A 65 12.82 5.48 -8.23
N ARG A 66 13.19 6.76 -8.29
CA ARG A 66 12.54 7.75 -9.18
C ARG A 66 12.63 7.34 -10.65
N GLN A 67 13.80 6.91 -11.08
CA GLN A 67 14.01 6.43 -12.45
C GLN A 67 13.16 5.20 -12.75
N SER A 68 13.09 4.26 -11.83
CA SER A 68 12.31 3.03 -11.99
C SER A 68 10.81 3.31 -12.05
N VAL A 69 10.32 4.20 -11.18
CA VAL A 69 8.92 4.65 -11.18
C VAL A 69 8.56 5.27 -12.53
N GLY A 70 9.43 6.14 -13.05
CA GLY A 70 9.23 6.79 -14.36
C GLY A 70 9.20 5.79 -15.51
N ARG A 71 10.16 4.86 -15.56
CA ARG A 71 10.22 3.85 -16.63
C ARG A 71 9.01 2.93 -16.64
N LYS A 72 8.48 2.59 -15.48
CA LYS A 72 7.34 1.68 -15.33
C LYS A 72 6.00 2.40 -15.33
N ALA A 73 6.02 3.72 -15.46
CA ALA A 73 4.81 4.57 -15.41
C ALA A 73 3.93 4.27 -14.19
N LEU A 74 4.55 4.10 -13.02
CA LEU A 74 3.84 3.83 -11.78
C LEU A 74 3.30 5.13 -11.17
N GLU A 75 2.05 5.10 -10.73
CA GLU A 75 1.48 6.18 -9.92
C GLU A 75 1.90 5.98 -8.47
N LEU A 76 2.59 6.96 -7.91
CA LEU A 76 3.06 6.92 -6.54
C LEU A 76 2.00 7.43 -5.58
N GLY A 77 1.63 6.64 -4.58
CA GLY A 77 0.74 7.04 -3.50
C GLY A 77 -0.50 6.18 -3.36
N LEU A 78 -1.62 6.83 -3.08
CA LEU A 78 -2.92 6.19 -2.86
C LEU A 78 -3.81 6.41 -4.08
N ARG A 79 -4.38 5.36 -4.62
CA ARG A 79 -5.28 5.44 -5.76
C ARG A 79 -6.53 4.59 -5.49
N HIS A 80 -7.67 5.25 -5.52
CA HIS A 80 -8.97 4.57 -5.33
C HIS A 80 -9.75 4.54 -6.64
N TYR A 81 -10.27 3.36 -6.99
CA TYR A 81 -11.08 3.14 -8.17
C TYR A 81 -12.52 2.86 -7.73
N ASP A 82 -13.42 3.79 -7.99
CA ASP A 82 -14.82 3.62 -7.67
C ASP A 82 -15.60 2.95 -8.81
N ARG A 83 -16.83 2.55 -8.51
CA ARG A 83 -17.69 1.88 -9.48
C ARG A 83 -17.97 2.76 -10.71
N ALA A 84 -18.20 4.05 -10.51
CA ALA A 84 -18.50 4.97 -11.59
C ALA A 84 -17.37 5.08 -12.60
N GLU A 85 -16.12 5.11 -12.12
CA GLU A 85 -14.94 5.14 -12.96
C GLU A 85 -14.79 3.87 -13.79
N LEU A 86 -15.05 2.71 -13.20
CA LEU A 86 -14.98 1.44 -13.91
C LEU A 86 -16.12 1.32 -14.93
N GLU A 87 -17.31 1.74 -14.61
CA GLU A 87 -18.44 1.78 -15.54
C GLU A 87 -18.15 2.70 -16.72
N ALA A 88 -17.54 3.85 -16.47
CA ALA A 88 -17.14 4.78 -17.53
C ALA A 88 -16.09 4.15 -18.47
N ALA A 89 -15.12 3.45 -17.93
CA ALA A 89 -14.11 2.74 -18.73
C ALA A 89 -14.75 1.65 -19.58
N GLN A 90 -15.69 0.90 -19.04
CA GLN A 90 -16.44 -0.11 -19.78
C GLN A 90 -17.21 0.50 -20.95
N ARG A 91 -17.92 1.60 -20.71
CA ARG A 91 -18.73 2.28 -21.75
C ARG A 91 -17.87 2.87 -22.86
N SER A 92 -16.75 3.47 -22.52
CA SER A 92 -15.85 4.09 -23.50
C SER A 92 -15.03 3.09 -24.31
N GLY A 93 -14.89 1.87 -23.80
CA GLY A 93 -14.02 0.85 -24.39
C GLY A 93 -12.54 1.05 -24.10
N GLU A 94 -12.17 2.15 -23.39
CA GLU A 94 -10.80 2.39 -22.95
C GLU A 94 -10.59 1.74 -21.59
N LEU A 95 -10.02 0.53 -21.60
CA LEU A 95 -9.79 -0.23 -20.38
C LEU A 95 -8.68 0.40 -19.53
N LEU A 96 -8.83 0.29 -18.21
CA LEU A 96 -7.89 0.84 -17.25
C LEU A 96 -6.66 -0.06 -17.09
N HIS A 97 -5.52 0.57 -16.97
CA HIS A 97 -4.28 -0.07 -16.58
C HIS A 97 -3.92 0.44 -15.18
N ILE A 98 -4.01 -0.43 -14.19
CA ILE A 98 -3.69 -0.08 -12.81
C ILE A 98 -2.20 -0.30 -12.60
N ASN A 99 -1.44 0.79 -12.47
CA ASN A 99 -0.01 0.77 -12.21
C ASN A 99 0.26 1.66 -11.00
N VAL A 100 0.35 1.08 -9.81
CA VAL A 100 0.46 1.84 -8.56
C VAL A 100 1.63 1.36 -7.73
N LEU A 101 2.40 2.32 -7.22
CA LEU A 101 3.37 2.09 -6.16
C LEU A 101 2.81 2.73 -4.89
N GLY A 102 2.27 1.93 -4.00
CA GLY A 102 1.61 2.34 -2.78
C GLY A 102 0.37 1.53 -2.50
N LEU A 103 -0.78 2.16 -2.42
CA LEU A 103 -2.05 1.49 -2.18
C LEU A 103 -3.01 1.73 -3.35
N ALA A 104 -3.43 0.67 -3.99
CA ALA A 104 -4.55 0.69 -4.93
C ALA A 104 -5.76 0.05 -4.27
N SER A 105 -6.90 0.71 -4.32
CA SER A 105 -8.14 0.15 -3.77
C SER A 105 -9.25 0.20 -4.80
N ILE A 106 -10.04 -0.87 -4.84
CA ILE A 106 -11.22 -0.96 -5.69
C ILE A 106 -12.44 -1.02 -4.78
N ALA A 107 -13.43 -0.18 -5.05
CA ALA A 107 -14.62 -0.08 -4.21
C ALA A 107 -15.31 -1.43 -4.04
N HIS A 108 -15.87 -1.67 -2.87
CA HIS A 108 -16.46 -2.96 -2.51
C HIS A 108 -17.74 -3.29 -3.28
N ASP A 109 -18.38 -2.30 -3.89
CA ASP A 109 -19.58 -2.47 -4.72
C ASP A 109 -19.28 -2.82 -6.18
N VAL A 110 -18.00 -2.96 -6.54
CA VAL A 110 -17.58 -3.40 -7.86
C VAL A 110 -17.69 -4.92 -7.96
N THR A 111 -18.38 -5.38 -9.00
CA THR A 111 -18.52 -6.82 -9.27
C THR A 111 -17.32 -7.39 -10.01
N ALA A 112 -17.15 -8.70 -9.96
CA ALA A 112 -16.12 -9.40 -10.73
C ALA A 112 -16.28 -9.15 -12.24
N GLU A 113 -17.51 -9.16 -12.73
CA GLU A 113 -17.82 -8.92 -14.14
C GLU A 113 -17.42 -7.51 -14.58
N LEU A 114 -17.75 -6.50 -13.76
CA LEU A 114 -17.37 -5.11 -14.05
C LEU A 114 -15.86 -4.94 -14.03
N ALA A 115 -15.18 -5.55 -13.06
CA ALA A 115 -13.72 -5.49 -12.97
C ALA A 115 -13.06 -6.05 -14.24
N ARG A 116 -13.48 -7.21 -14.70
CA ARG A 116 -12.94 -7.81 -15.94
C ARG A 116 -13.27 -7.00 -17.18
N ALA A 117 -14.44 -6.37 -17.22
CA ALA A 117 -14.88 -5.57 -18.37
C ALA A 117 -14.20 -4.21 -18.47
N SER A 118 -13.60 -3.72 -17.38
CA SER A 118 -13.05 -2.36 -17.29
C SER A 118 -11.55 -2.27 -17.03
N ILE A 119 -10.92 -3.34 -16.53
CA ILE A 119 -9.50 -3.33 -16.13
C ILE A 119 -8.72 -4.30 -17.04
N ALA A 120 -7.76 -3.75 -17.77
CA ALA A 120 -6.93 -4.55 -18.68
C ALA A 120 -5.75 -5.20 -17.98
N SER A 121 -5.12 -4.50 -17.02
CA SER A 121 -3.93 -4.98 -16.31
C SER A 121 -3.83 -4.38 -14.94
N VAL A 122 -3.18 -5.10 -14.02
CA VAL A 122 -2.93 -4.65 -12.65
C VAL A 122 -1.46 -4.90 -12.30
N THR A 123 -0.76 -3.84 -11.97
CA THR A 123 0.59 -3.88 -11.39
C THR A 123 0.58 -3.00 -10.15
N VAL A 124 0.64 -3.63 -8.98
CA VAL A 124 0.65 -2.90 -7.70
C VAL A 124 1.83 -3.37 -6.86
N LEU A 125 2.67 -2.41 -6.50
CA LEU A 125 3.74 -2.61 -5.52
C LEU A 125 3.32 -1.91 -4.24
N GLY A 126 3.15 -2.67 -3.19
CA GLY A 126 2.56 -2.24 -1.93
C GLY A 126 1.34 -3.10 -1.62
N ALA A 127 0.15 -2.54 -1.70
CA ALA A 127 -1.06 -3.29 -1.40
C ALA A 127 -2.20 -3.01 -2.39
N LEU A 128 -2.92 -4.06 -2.75
CA LEU A 128 -4.17 -3.97 -3.50
C LEU A 128 -5.31 -4.38 -2.57
N GLN A 129 -6.23 -3.45 -2.34
CA GLN A 129 -7.45 -3.70 -1.57
C GLN A 129 -8.63 -3.82 -2.51
N ALA A 130 -9.20 -5.01 -2.56
CA ALA A 130 -10.37 -5.32 -3.37
C ALA A 130 -11.07 -6.53 -2.76
N SER A 131 -12.30 -6.79 -3.17
CA SER A 131 -12.99 -8.01 -2.76
C SER A 131 -12.27 -9.26 -3.26
N VAL A 132 -12.49 -10.37 -2.60
CA VAL A 132 -11.91 -11.66 -2.99
C VAL A 132 -12.32 -12.02 -4.42
N GLU A 133 -13.57 -11.75 -4.76
CA GLU A 133 -14.13 -12.02 -6.11
C GLU A 133 -13.45 -11.17 -7.18
N VAL A 134 -13.20 -9.89 -6.91
CA VAL A 134 -12.51 -9.01 -7.85
C VAL A 134 -11.05 -9.42 -8.01
N LYS A 135 -10.35 -9.73 -6.92
CA LYS A 135 -8.96 -10.21 -7.00
C LYS A 135 -8.85 -11.50 -7.80
N ALA A 136 -9.78 -12.43 -7.58
CA ALA A 136 -9.82 -13.70 -8.34
C ALA A 136 -10.07 -13.44 -9.81
N ALA A 137 -11.00 -12.53 -10.14
CA ALA A 137 -11.34 -12.18 -11.51
C ALA A 137 -10.17 -11.53 -12.26
N LEU A 138 -9.27 -10.81 -11.55
CA LEU A 138 -8.13 -10.10 -12.13
C LEU A 138 -6.81 -10.87 -12.03
N ALA A 139 -6.82 -12.07 -11.47
CA ALA A 139 -5.59 -12.82 -11.18
C ALA A 139 -4.74 -13.06 -12.44
N ASP A 140 -5.35 -13.34 -13.58
CA ASP A 140 -4.66 -13.56 -14.86
C ASP A 140 -4.11 -12.27 -15.48
N ARG A 141 -4.49 -11.10 -14.97
CA ARG A 141 -4.07 -9.77 -15.44
C ARG A 141 -3.18 -9.05 -14.46
N THR A 142 -2.89 -9.67 -13.31
CA THR A 142 -2.06 -9.10 -12.25
C THR A 142 -0.62 -9.53 -12.43
N HIS A 143 0.29 -8.56 -12.42
CA HIS A 143 1.72 -8.75 -12.67
C HIS A 143 2.58 -8.35 -11.47
#